data_795c744260cd3bc5a4d1a2428069573e
#
_entry.id   795c744260cd3bc5a4d1a2428069573e
#
_cell.length_a   1.000
_cell.length_b   1.000
_cell.length_c   1.000
_cell.angle_alpha   90.00
_cell.angle_beta   90.00
_cell.angle_gamma   90.00
#
_symmetry.space_group_name_H-M   'P 1'
#
loop_
_entity.id
_entity.type
_entity.pdbx_description
1 polymer ?
#
loop_
_entity_poly.entity_id
_entity_poly.type
_entity_poly.pdbx_seq_one_letter_code
_entity_poly.pdbx_strand_id
1 'polypeptide(L)'
;MKFVLDTSVFNSKRFFNWLLISKEQKFLPMIAYMEYLHHHLKKGNTESMVDAFLEQMNITVVPLGKKEAIKSAESGFNDPHFIKNIRDYAIASTAISLNAKLVTNNIEHFKWLENSITPDEVIKKY
;
A
#
# COMPACT_ATOMS: atom_id res chain seq x y z
N MET A 1 11.61 10.78 1.57
CA MET A 1 11.33 9.33 1.68
C MET A 1 9.97 9.03 1.05
N LYS A 2 9.86 7.91 0.35
CA LYS A 2 8.62 7.47 -0.29
C LYS A 2 8.10 6.23 0.41
N PHE A 3 6.81 6.21 0.69
CA PHE A 3 6.13 5.06 1.30
C PHE A 3 4.98 4.60 0.41
N VAL A 4 4.90 3.30 0.17
CA VAL A 4 3.75 2.66 -0.45
C VAL A 4 2.99 1.96 0.65
N LEU A 5 1.67 2.13 0.68
CA LEU A 5 0.83 1.68 1.79
C LEU A 5 0.02 0.45 1.39
N ASP A 6 0.12 -0.61 2.19
CA ASP A 6 -0.81 -1.72 2.15
C ASP A 6 -2.07 -1.34 2.94
N THR A 7 -3.22 -1.87 2.53
CA THR A 7 -4.52 -1.53 3.14
C THR A 7 -4.56 -1.82 4.65
N SER A 8 -3.80 -2.80 5.11
CA SER A 8 -3.75 -3.18 6.53
C SER A 8 -3.36 -2.03 7.47
N VAL A 9 -2.65 -1.02 6.96
CA VAL A 9 -2.15 0.09 7.79
C VAL A 9 -3.26 1.02 8.26
N PHE A 10 -4.39 1.06 7.55
CA PHE A 10 -5.50 1.95 7.92
C PHE A 10 -6.26 1.47 9.17
N ASN A 11 -5.97 0.30 9.67
CA ASN A 11 -6.58 -0.22 10.90
C ASN A 11 -5.90 0.30 12.18
N SER A 12 -4.75 0.93 12.06
CA SER A 12 -3.99 1.48 13.19
C SER A 12 -4.31 2.95 13.39
N LYS A 13 -4.88 3.28 14.56
CA LYS A 13 -5.21 4.66 14.93
C LYS A 13 -3.95 5.53 15.04
N ARG A 14 -2.87 5.00 15.60
CA ARG A 14 -1.59 5.72 15.71
C ARG A 14 -1.01 6.03 14.35
N PHE A 15 -1.07 5.07 13.42
CA PHE A 15 -0.56 5.27 12.08
C PHE A 15 -1.44 6.25 11.30
N PHE A 16 -2.75 6.19 11.50
CA PHE A 16 -3.68 7.17 10.89
C PHE A 16 -3.28 8.60 11.27
N ASN A 17 -2.98 8.83 12.55
CA ASN A 17 -2.52 10.15 13.00
C ASN A 17 -1.21 10.55 12.33
N TRP A 18 -0.27 9.61 12.19
CA TRP A 18 0.98 9.86 11.48
C TRP A 18 0.72 10.25 10.01
N LEU A 19 -0.21 9.55 9.34
CA LEU A 19 -0.57 9.86 7.95
C LEU A 19 -1.08 11.29 7.80
N LEU A 20 -1.84 11.77 8.78
CA LEU A 20 -2.40 13.13 8.74
C LEU A 20 -1.35 14.23 8.92
N ILE A 21 -0.32 13.99 9.72
CA ILE A 21 0.65 15.02 10.07
C ILE A 21 1.97 14.93 9.30
N SER A 22 2.30 13.74 8.78
CA SER A 22 3.55 13.51 8.06
C SER A 22 3.58 14.20 6.71
N LYS A 23 4.71 14.81 6.37
CA LYS A 23 4.96 15.43 5.06
C LYS A 23 5.69 14.49 4.10
N GLU A 24 5.92 13.24 4.51
CA GLU A 24 6.54 12.26 3.64
C GLU A 24 5.63 11.93 2.44
N GLN A 25 6.23 11.49 1.34
CA GLN A 25 5.48 11.07 0.16
C GLN A 25 4.83 9.72 0.41
N LYS A 26 3.52 9.66 0.25
CA LYS A 26 2.70 8.46 0.53
C LYS A 26 1.91 8.10 -0.71
N PHE A 27 1.96 6.83 -1.08
CA PHE A 27 1.32 6.30 -2.28
C PHE A 27 0.47 5.09 -1.93
N LEU A 28 -0.71 5.01 -2.55
CA LEU A 28 -1.61 3.88 -2.39
C LEU A 28 -1.74 3.17 -3.73
N PRO A 29 -1.28 1.90 -3.85
CA PRO A 29 -1.45 1.15 -5.08
C PRO A 29 -2.93 1.01 -5.45
N MET A 30 -3.24 0.98 -6.75
CA MET A 30 -4.62 0.91 -7.23
C MET A 30 -5.38 -0.26 -6.62
N ILE A 31 -4.75 -1.43 -6.48
CA ILE A 31 -5.42 -2.59 -5.90
C ILE A 31 -5.77 -2.36 -4.42
N ALA A 32 -4.90 -1.70 -3.68
CA ALA A 32 -5.18 -1.32 -2.29
C ALA A 32 -6.27 -0.25 -2.21
N TYR A 33 -6.30 0.68 -3.16
CA TYR A 33 -7.37 1.67 -3.26
C TYR A 33 -8.73 0.98 -3.48
N MET A 34 -8.80 -0.03 -4.34
CA MET A 34 -10.02 -0.80 -4.56
C MET A 34 -10.54 -1.42 -3.26
N GLU A 35 -9.64 -1.99 -2.46
CA GLU A 35 -10.00 -2.59 -1.17
C GLU A 35 -10.48 -1.53 -0.17
N TYR A 36 -9.77 -0.43 -0.08
CA TYR A 36 -10.09 0.67 0.82
C TYR A 36 -11.43 1.31 0.46
N LEU A 37 -11.65 1.58 -0.83
CA LEU A 37 -12.90 2.13 -1.33
C LEU A 37 -14.08 1.18 -1.05
N HIS A 38 -13.93 -0.11 -1.37
CA HIS A 38 -14.98 -1.10 -1.14
C HIS A 38 -15.38 -1.15 0.34
N HIS A 39 -14.40 -1.14 1.24
CA HIS A 39 -14.65 -1.12 2.68
C HIS A 39 -15.49 0.10 3.10
N HIS A 40 -15.16 1.28 2.59
CA HIS A 40 -15.88 2.51 2.89
C HIS A 40 -17.27 2.56 2.25
N LEU A 41 -17.41 2.06 1.03
CA LEU A 41 -18.73 1.97 0.39
C LEU A 41 -19.68 1.11 1.21
N LYS A 42 -19.21 0.01 1.77
CA LYS A 42 -20.01 -0.85 2.65
C LYS A 42 -20.44 -0.14 3.94
N LYS A 43 -19.71 0.86 4.38
CA LYS A 43 -20.07 1.69 5.53
C LYS A 43 -20.99 2.86 5.18
N GLY A 44 -21.37 3.01 3.92
CA GLY A 44 -22.23 4.11 3.47
C GLY A 44 -21.47 5.36 3.04
N ASN A 45 -20.14 5.32 3.00
CA ASN A 45 -19.35 6.43 2.48
C ASN A 45 -19.32 6.42 0.96
N THR A 46 -19.05 7.57 0.35
CA THR A 46 -19.00 7.72 -1.11
C THR A 46 -17.55 7.76 -1.59
N GLU A 47 -17.35 7.56 -2.91
CA GLU A 47 -16.04 7.75 -3.54
C GLU A 47 -15.46 9.13 -3.24
N SER A 48 -16.28 10.18 -3.36
CA SER A 48 -15.83 11.56 -3.08
C SER A 48 -15.32 11.73 -1.66
N MET A 49 -15.97 11.08 -0.69
CA MET A 49 -15.54 11.12 0.71
C MET A 49 -14.20 10.41 0.89
N VAL A 50 -14.03 9.25 0.26
CA VAL A 50 -12.79 8.48 0.33
C VAL A 50 -11.64 9.27 -0.28
N ASP A 51 -11.86 9.87 -1.45
CA ASP A 51 -10.85 10.68 -2.12
C ASP A 51 -10.46 11.90 -1.27
N ALA A 52 -11.43 12.51 -0.58
CA ALA A 52 -11.16 13.61 0.35
C ALA A 52 -10.32 13.14 1.55
N PHE A 53 -10.58 11.96 2.10
CA PHE A 53 -9.77 11.39 3.19
C PHE A 53 -8.32 11.19 2.75
N LEU A 54 -8.13 10.61 1.56
CA LEU A 54 -6.79 10.37 1.04
C LEU A 54 -6.04 11.68 0.79
N GLU A 55 -6.74 12.69 0.28
CA GLU A 55 -6.16 14.02 0.06
C GLU A 55 -5.71 14.66 1.38
N GLN A 56 -6.52 14.56 2.42
CA GLN A 56 -6.17 15.06 3.76
C GLN A 56 -4.90 14.41 4.31
N MET A 57 -4.70 13.13 4.01
CA MET A 57 -3.51 12.39 4.42
C MET A 57 -2.33 12.57 3.46
N ASN A 58 -2.53 13.36 2.41
CA ASN A 58 -1.54 13.58 1.36
C ASN A 58 -1.08 12.26 0.71
N ILE A 59 -2.05 11.38 0.44
CA ILE A 59 -1.81 10.08 -0.20
C ILE A 59 -2.20 10.17 -1.66
N THR A 60 -1.30 9.77 -2.55
CA THR A 60 -1.53 9.70 -3.99
C THR A 60 -1.83 8.27 -4.40
N VAL A 61 -2.96 8.05 -5.07
CA VAL A 61 -3.29 6.75 -5.66
C VAL A 61 -2.47 6.58 -6.94
N VAL A 62 -1.82 5.42 -7.09
CA VAL A 62 -1.00 5.15 -8.27
C VAL A 62 -1.55 3.98 -9.05
N PRO A 63 -1.61 4.09 -10.40
CA PRO A 63 -2.16 3.03 -11.22
C PRO A 63 -1.26 1.80 -11.25
N LEU A 64 -1.88 0.64 -11.49
CA LEU A 64 -1.17 -0.60 -11.76
C LEU A 64 -1.04 -0.74 -13.29
N GLY A 65 0.12 -0.41 -13.81
CA GLY A 65 0.38 -0.44 -15.24
C GLY A 65 1.10 -1.72 -15.68
N LYS A 66 1.44 -1.77 -16.97
CA LYS A 66 2.14 -2.92 -17.54
C LYS A 66 3.50 -3.14 -16.90
N LYS A 67 4.21 -2.07 -16.56
CA LYS A 67 5.51 -2.15 -15.88
C LYS A 67 5.42 -2.91 -14.56
N GLU A 68 4.43 -2.58 -13.73
CA GLU A 68 4.19 -3.23 -12.46
C GLU A 68 3.70 -4.66 -12.63
N ALA A 69 2.89 -4.92 -13.65
CA ALA A 69 2.43 -6.27 -13.98
C ALA A 69 3.61 -7.19 -14.36
N ILE A 70 4.54 -6.70 -15.17
CA ILE A 70 5.75 -7.44 -15.55
C ILE A 70 6.60 -7.72 -14.32
N LYS A 71 6.83 -6.71 -13.48
CA LYS A 71 7.62 -6.86 -12.25
C LYS A 71 6.98 -7.88 -11.29
N SER A 72 5.66 -7.87 -11.19
CA SER A 72 4.92 -8.83 -10.37
C SER A 72 5.13 -10.26 -10.87
N ALA A 73 4.97 -10.48 -12.17
CA ALA A 73 5.14 -11.79 -12.78
C ALA A 73 6.57 -12.30 -12.61
N GLU A 74 7.55 -11.45 -12.80
CA GLU A 74 8.96 -11.80 -12.62
C GLU A 74 9.28 -12.13 -11.15
N SER A 75 8.81 -11.31 -10.22
CA SER A 75 9.05 -11.51 -8.79
C SER A 75 8.45 -12.80 -8.27
N GLY A 76 7.29 -13.19 -8.81
CA GLY A 76 6.58 -14.40 -8.42
C GLY A 76 6.89 -15.62 -9.29
N PHE A 77 7.93 -15.57 -10.14
CA PHE A 77 8.21 -16.62 -11.12
C PHE A 77 8.32 -18.01 -10.49
N ASN A 78 8.96 -18.12 -9.33
CA ASN A 78 9.17 -19.38 -8.64
C ASN A 78 8.11 -19.72 -7.59
N ASP A 79 7.06 -18.91 -7.48
CA ASP A 79 5.99 -19.12 -6.51
C ASP A 79 4.90 -20.02 -7.12
N PRO A 80 4.73 -21.29 -6.65
CA PRO A 80 3.69 -22.17 -7.18
C PRO A 80 2.28 -21.66 -6.85
N HIS A 81 2.14 -20.73 -5.93
CA HIS A 81 0.87 -20.12 -5.53
C HIS A 81 0.75 -18.67 -6.00
N PHE A 82 1.37 -18.33 -7.10
CA PHE A 82 1.42 -16.96 -7.62
C PHE A 82 0.02 -16.34 -7.72
N ILE A 83 -0.94 -17.07 -8.32
CA ILE A 83 -2.30 -16.54 -8.51
C ILE A 83 -2.96 -16.23 -7.18
N LYS A 84 -2.78 -17.08 -6.18
CA LYS A 84 -3.31 -16.86 -4.83
C LYS A 84 -2.70 -15.62 -4.19
N ASN A 85 -1.44 -15.32 -4.47
CA ASN A 85 -0.67 -14.24 -3.87
C ASN A 85 -0.55 -13.01 -4.78
N ILE A 86 -1.29 -12.97 -5.88
CA ILE A 86 -1.14 -11.94 -6.92
C ILE A 86 -1.32 -10.51 -6.39
N ARG A 87 -2.21 -10.34 -5.42
CA ARG A 87 -2.44 -9.04 -4.77
C ARG A 87 -1.15 -8.53 -4.11
N ASP A 88 -0.47 -9.39 -3.37
CA ASP A 88 0.76 -9.01 -2.66
C ASP A 88 1.87 -8.66 -3.64
N TYR A 89 2.00 -9.41 -4.74
CA TYR A 89 2.98 -9.09 -5.78
C TYR A 89 2.67 -7.75 -6.46
N ALA A 90 1.39 -7.46 -6.71
CA ALA A 90 0.98 -6.19 -7.31
C ALA A 90 1.32 -4.99 -6.40
N ILE A 91 1.08 -5.12 -5.10
CA ILE A 91 1.41 -4.07 -4.12
C ILE A 91 2.93 -3.90 -4.03
N ALA A 92 3.66 -5.00 -3.91
CA ALA A 92 5.12 -4.95 -3.82
C ALA A 92 5.76 -4.38 -5.07
N SER A 93 5.24 -4.70 -6.26
CA SER A 93 5.77 -4.17 -7.52
C SER A 93 5.61 -2.66 -7.62
N THR A 94 4.56 -2.11 -7.05
CA THR A 94 4.37 -0.66 -6.98
C THR A 94 5.48 -0.04 -6.12
N ALA A 95 5.79 -0.64 -4.98
CA ALA A 95 6.89 -0.17 -4.13
C ALA A 95 8.24 -0.24 -4.84
N ILE A 96 8.50 -1.33 -5.53
CA ILE A 96 9.74 -1.51 -6.31
C ILE A 96 9.85 -0.44 -7.40
N SER A 97 8.78 -0.24 -8.16
CA SER A 97 8.76 0.75 -9.26
C SER A 97 8.99 2.18 -8.78
N LEU A 98 8.52 2.51 -7.60
CA LEU A 98 8.68 3.86 -7.02
C LEU A 98 9.96 4.00 -6.19
N ASN A 99 10.71 2.92 -6.02
CA ASN A 99 11.84 2.89 -5.10
C ASN A 99 11.43 3.36 -3.70
N ALA A 100 10.34 2.80 -3.21
CA ALA A 100 9.68 3.17 -1.96
C ALA A 100 9.73 2.03 -0.95
N LYS A 101 9.54 2.37 0.33
CA LYS A 101 9.35 1.36 1.37
C LYS A 101 7.87 0.95 1.40
N LEU A 102 7.63 -0.35 1.46
CA LEU A 102 6.27 -0.87 1.62
C LEU A 102 5.92 -0.92 3.11
N VAL A 103 4.86 -0.20 3.48
CA VAL A 103 4.37 -0.19 4.86
C VAL A 103 3.20 -1.18 4.98
N THR A 104 3.35 -2.16 5.84
CA THR A 104 2.36 -3.22 6.01
C THR A 104 2.37 -3.79 7.42
N ASN A 105 1.19 -4.17 7.93
CA ASN A 105 1.09 -4.97 9.16
C ASN A 105 1.33 -6.45 8.88
N ASN A 106 1.26 -6.87 7.63
CA ASN A 106 1.41 -8.26 7.21
C ASN A 106 2.85 -8.53 6.73
N ILE A 107 3.82 -8.18 7.55
CA ILE A 107 5.24 -8.25 7.19
C ILE A 107 5.65 -9.65 6.71
N GLU A 108 5.01 -10.69 7.25
CA GLU A 108 5.27 -12.09 6.89
C GLU A 108 4.97 -12.37 5.41
N HIS A 109 3.94 -11.73 4.84
CA HIS A 109 3.57 -11.89 3.44
C HIS A 109 4.58 -11.26 2.49
N PHE A 110 5.43 -10.35 3.01
CA PHE A 110 6.38 -9.57 2.20
C PHE A 110 7.83 -9.78 2.62
N LYS A 111 8.14 -10.91 3.27
CA LYS A 111 9.50 -11.25 3.70
C LYS A 111 10.53 -11.23 2.57
N TRP A 112 10.08 -11.57 1.38
CA TRP A 112 10.93 -11.59 0.19
C TRP A 112 11.25 -10.18 -0.33
N LEU A 113 10.52 -9.17 0.12
CA LEU A 113 10.73 -7.79 -0.26
C LEU A 113 11.62 -7.10 0.77
N GLU A 114 12.80 -6.70 0.34
CA GLU A 114 13.83 -6.12 1.22
C GLU A 114 13.38 -4.85 1.93
N ASN A 115 12.55 -4.03 1.26
CA ASN A 115 12.15 -2.70 1.73
C ASN A 115 10.75 -2.69 2.36
N SER A 116 10.35 -3.74 3.07
CA SER A 116 9.09 -3.73 3.81
C SER A 116 9.33 -3.28 5.26
N ILE A 117 8.39 -2.54 5.81
CA ILE A 117 8.50 -1.92 7.14
C ILE A 117 7.11 -1.90 7.78
N THR A 118 7.04 -2.03 9.10
CA THR A 118 5.77 -1.95 9.82
C THR A 118 5.36 -0.50 10.09
N PRO A 119 4.07 -0.23 10.31
CA PRO A 119 3.62 1.10 10.72
C PRO A 119 4.33 1.62 11.99
N ASP A 120 4.53 0.76 12.98
CA ASP A 120 5.21 1.15 14.22
C ASP A 120 6.65 1.60 13.96
N GLU A 121 7.35 0.90 13.09
CA GLU A 121 8.70 1.29 12.70
C GLU A 121 8.73 2.63 11.97
N VAL A 122 7.73 2.89 11.12
CA VAL A 122 7.60 4.18 10.42
C VAL A 122 7.42 5.30 11.42
N ILE A 123 6.52 5.13 12.38
CA ILE A 123 6.25 6.15 13.42
C ILE A 123 7.51 6.46 14.21
N LYS A 124 8.32 5.44 14.52
CA LYS A 124 9.56 5.62 15.29
C LYS A 124 10.64 6.34 14.53
N LYS A 125 10.74 6.12 13.20
CA LYS A 125 11.87 6.60 12.39
C LYS A 125 11.59 7.88 11.62
N TYR A 126 10.33 8.11 11.29
CA TYR A 126 9.90 9.17 10.39
C TYR A 126 8.72 9.94 10.98
#